data_fae5abd9fb0d843d98d536e2b4519144
#
_entry.id   fae5abd9fb0d843d98d536e2b4519144
#
_cell.length_a   1.000
_cell.length_b   1.000
_cell.length_c   1.000
_cell.angle_alpha   90.00
_cell.angle_beta   90.00
_cell.angle_gamma   90.00
#
_symmetry.space_group_name_H-M   'P 1'
#
loop_
_entity.id
_entity.type
_entity.pdbx_description
1 polymer ?
#
loop_
_entity_poly.entity_id
_entity_poly.type
_entity_poly.pdbx_seq_one_letter_code
_entity_poly.pdbx_strand_id
1 'polypeptide(L)'
;MLKIGGIKINFNKTLGTDFSIDELRKSFDAVFIGCGLQDTNKISIHTGSEKFVEDAVDFIADLRQVNDFSSLPIGRNVVVIGGGMTAIDAAVQSQLLGAEKVTIIYRRNLDNMSASQKEQNNATSKGVKIITNAIPTSINKQNGVHKLSLSYTEVEKQSGKLKELDQKFSIEADQIFCAIGQKFNNLLDVFKSNKGKIMIDESCKTSVENVWAGGDCVDQGEDLTVTAVAQGRDAAEAIHKSIISK
;
A
#
# COMPACT_ATOMS: atom_id res chain seq x y z
N MET A 1 3.69 -23.43 -10.43
CA MET A 1 2.33 -23.69 -9.92
C MET A 1 1.37 -24.11 -11.02
N LEU A 2 1.12 -23.31 -12.04
CA LEU A 2 0.13 -23.63 -13.09
C LEU A 2 0.35 -24.97 -13.81
N LYS A 3 1.60 -25.46 -13.90
CA LYS A 3 1.93 -26.77 -14.49
C LYS A 3 1.48 -27.99 -13.66
N ILE A 4 1.08 -27.80 -12.40
CA ILE A 4 0.58 -28.87 -11.55
C ILE A 4 -0.80 -29.37 -12.01
N GLY A 5 -1.55 -28.51 -12.72
CA GLY A 5 -2.90 -28.79 -13.19
C GLY A 5 -3.97 -28.49 -12.13
N GLY A 6 -5.25 -28.61 -12.52
CA GLY A 6 -6.39 -28.38 -11.63
C GLY A 6 -6.68 -26.90 -11.31
N ILE A 7 -5.87 -25.96 -11.81
CA ILE A 7 -6.05 -24.53 -11.59
C ILE A 7 -6.68 -23.89 -12.84
N LYS A 8 -7.86 -23.29 -12.67
CA LYS A 8 -8.51 -22.47 -13.70
C LYS A 8 -8.38 -20.99 -13.31
N ILE A 9 -7.81 -20.19 -14.22
CA ILE A 9 -7.68 -18.73 -14.02
C ILE A 9 -8.74 -18.02 -14.85
N ASN A 10 -9.49 -17.13 -14.20
CA ASN A 10 -10.44 -16.25 -14.86
C ASN A 10 -9.89 -14.81 -14.74
N PHE A 11 -9.40 -14.28 -15.86
CA PHE A 11 -8.88 -12.92 -15.96
C PHE A 11 -10.01 -11.89 -16.07
N ASN A 12 -9.70 -10.63 -15.75
CA ASN A 12 -10.60 -9.48 -15.87
C ASN A 12 -11.93 -9.70 -15.13
N LYS A 13 -11.84 -10.27 -13.92
CA LYS A 13 -12.96 -10.50 -13.03
C LYS A 13 -12.73 -9.85 -11.68
N THR A 14 -13.65 -8.99 -11.27
CA THR A 14 -13.57 -8.21 -10.03
C THR A 14 -14.66 -8.66 -9.06
N LEU A 15 -14.25 -9.08 -7.87
CA LEU A 15 -15.17 -9.39 -6.77
C LEU A 15 -15.94 -8.13 -6.35
N GLY A 16 -17.25 -8.26 -6.20
CA GLY A 16 -18.16 -7.15 -5.90
C GLY A 16 -18.71 -6.42 -7.12
N THR A 17 -18.13 -6.67 -8.31
CA THR A 17 -18.61 -6.10 -9.58
C THR A 17 -19.10 -7.20 -10.53
N ASP A 18 -18.26 -8.18 -10.84
CA ASP A 18 -18.58 -9.28 -11.77
C ASP A 18 -19.22 -10.47 -11.06
N PHE A 19 -18.97 -10.63 -9.78
CA PHE A 19 -19.50 -11.72 -8.95
C PHE A 19 -19.42 -11.34 -7.47
N SER A 20 -20.27 -12.00 -6.66
CA SER A 20 -20.36 -11.79 -5.21
C SER A 20 -19.79 -12.98 -4.42
N ILE A 21 -19.56 -12.76 -3.12
CA ILE A 21 -19.20 -13.85 -2.18
C ILE A 21 -20.28 -14.92 -2.14
N ASP A 22 -21.56 -14.53 -2.16
CA ASP A 22 -22.69 -15.47 -2.10
C ASP A 22 -22.78 -16.34 -3.35
N GLU A 23 -22.48 -15.81 -4.53
CA GLU A 23 -22.42 -16.60 -5.77
C GLU A 23 -21.26 -17.60 -5.73
N LEU A 24 -20.09 -17.21 -5.21
CA LEU A 24 -18.98 -18.12 -5.02
C LEU A 24 -19.31 -19.24 -4.04
N ARG A 25 -19.95 -18.94 -2.91
CA ARG A 25 -20.35 -19.93 -1.89
C ARG A 25 -21.39 -20.93 -2.41
N LYS A 26 -22.24 -20.53 -3.34
CA LYS A 26 -23.20 -21.43 -4.01
C LYS A 26 -22.54 -22.34 -5.04
N SER A 27 -21.42 -21.90 -5.62
CA SER A 27 -20.76 -22.58 -6.75
C SER A 27 -19.58 -23.45 -6.31
N PHE A 28 -19.03 -23.24 -5.10
CA PHE A 28 -17.84 -23.90 -4.61
C PHE A 28 -18.03 -24.38 -3.16
N ASP A 29 -17.39 -25.49 -2.80
CA ASP A 29 -17.42 -26.09 -1.46
C ASP A 29 -16.71 -25.20 -0.43
N ALA A 30 -15.73 -24.43 -0.85
CA ALA A 30 -14.96 -23.48 -0.05
C ALA A 30 -14.47 -22.31 -0.90
N VAL A 31 -14.34 -21.14 -0.27
CA VAL A 31 -13.83 -19.92 -0.89
C VAL A 31 -12.66 -19.38 -0.04
N PHE A 32 -11.56 -19.01 -0.68
CA PHE A 32 -10.45 -18.34 -0.04
C PHE A 32 -10.30 -16.91 -0.59
N ILE A 33 -10.27 -15.93 0.31
CA ILE A 33 -10.08 -14.50 -0.02
C ILE A 33 -8.61 -14.12 0.24
N GLY A 34 -7.88 -13.90 -0.83
CA GLY A 34 -6.46 -13.49 -0.78
C GLY A 34 -6.19 -12.24 -1.61
N CYS A 35 -7.09 -11.25 -1.55
CA CYS A 35 -7.08 -10.08 -2.41
C CYS A 35 -6.19 -8.93 -1.93
N GLY A 36 -5.59 -9.04 -0.74
CA GLY A 36 -4.77 -7.97 -0.16
C GLY A 36 -5.56 -6.70 0.13
N LEU A 37 -4.88 -5.56 0.16
CA LEU A 37 -5.44 -4.22 0.32
C LEU A 37 -5.57 -3.56 -1.06
N GLN A 38 -6.76 -3.09 -1.42
CA GLN A 38 -7.08 -2.67 -2.79
C GLN A 38 -7.17 -1.16 -2.96
N ASP A 39 -7.46 -0.44 -1.89
CA ASP A 39 -7.55 1.00 -1.88
C ASP A 39 -6.38 1.64 -1.15
N THR A 40 -6.14 2.91 -1.44
CA THR A 40 -5.11 3.70 -0.78
C THR A 40 -5.72 4.87 -0.01
N ASN A 41 -5.02 5.29 1.03
CA ASN A 41 -5.35 6.51 1.73
C ASN A 41 -4.93 7.71 0.88
N LYS A 42 -5.82 8.66 0.70
CA LYS A 42 -5.54 9.87 -0.06
C LYS A 42 -5.13 11.01 0.86
N ILE A 43 -4.18 11.79 0.41
CA ILE A 43 -3.75 12.98 1.10
C ILE A 43 -4.52 14.19 0.58
N SER A 44 -5.02 15.01 1.51
CA SER A 44 -5.62 16.30 1.16
C SER A 44 -4.53 17.36 1.13
N ILE A 45 -4.03 17.66 -0.05
CA ILE A 45 -3.11 18.78 -0.27
C ILE A 45 -3.85 19.80 -1.15
N HIS A 46 -3.77 21.09 -0.82
CA HIS A 46 -4.25 22.12 -1.72
C HIS A 46 -3.42 22.12 -3.00
N THR A 47 -3.95 21.47 -4.03
CA THR A 47 -3.36 21.44 -5.37
C THR A 47 -4.18 22.33 -6.28
N GLY A 48 -3.54 23.18 -7.04
CA GLY A 48 -4.19 23.87 -8.15
C GLY A 48 -4.60 22.93 -9.30
N SER A 49 -4.19 21.65 -9.24
CA SER A 49 -4.64 20.57 -10.13
C SER A 49 -4.49 19.23 -9.40
N GLU A 50 -5.56 18.42 -9.35
CA GLU A 50 -5.63 17.13 -8.67
C GLU A 50 -4.72 16.03 -9.28
N LYS A 51 -4.25 16.23 -10.51
CA LYS A 51 -3.42 15.25 -11.25
C LYS A 51 -1.94 15.20 -10.88
N PHE A 52 -1.50 16.00 -9.91
CA PHE A 52 -0.09 16.11 -9.57
C PHE A 52 0.39 15.12 -8.50
N VAL A 53 -0.52 14.49 -7.79
CA VAL A 53 -0.23 13.46 -6.79
C VAL A 53 -0.74 12.13 -7.32
N GLU A 54 0.19 11.23 -7.57
CA GLU A 54 -0.07 9.88 -8.05
C GLU A 54 -0.02 8.89 -6.88
N ASP A 55 -0.67 7.74 -7.04
CA ASP A 55 -0.58 6.67 -6.07
C ASP A 55 0.71 5.88 -6.27
N ALA A 56 1.46 5.68 -5.19
CA ALA A 56 2.69 4.90 -5.25
C ALA A 56 2.45 3.41 -5.60
N VAL A 57 1.28 2.87 -5.23
CA VAL A 57 0.92 1.48 -5.54
C VAL A 57 0.65 1.33 -7.03
N ASP A 58 -0.05 2.28 -7.65
CA ASP A 58 -0.32 2.29 -9.08
C ASP A 58 0.99 2.39 -9.87
N PHE A 59 1.88 3.31 -9.48
CA PHE A 59 3.22 3.42 -10.07
C PHE A 59 4.02 2.12 -10.00
N ILE A 60 4.03 1.43 -8.85
CA ILE A 60 4.71 0.14 -8.68
C ILE A 60 4.04 -0.95 -9.52
N ALA A 61 2.72 -0.93 -9.64
CA ALA A 61 1.98 -1.88 -10.47
C ALA A 61 2.32 -1.69 -11.95
N ASP A 62 2.33 -0.46 -12.45
CA ASP A 62 2.72 -0.14 -13.82
C ASP A 62 4.16 -0.56 -14.10
N LEU A 63 5.09 -0.26 -13.19
CA LEU A 63 6.48 -0.66 -13.28
C LEU A 63 6.65 -2.18 -13.46
N ARG A 64 5.81 -2.98 -12.83
CA ARG A 64 5.86 -4.46 -12.91
C ARG A 64 5.23 -5.02 -14.19
N GLN A 65 4.42 -4.25 -14.89
CA GLN A 65 3.71 -4.67 -16.11
C GLN A 65 4.45 -4.27 -17.38
N VAL A 66 5.31 -3.27 -17.35
CA VAL A 66 6.03 -2.81 -18.54
C VAL A 66 7.21 -3.73 -18.88
N ASN A 67 7.45 -3.93 -20.16
CA ASN A 67 8.64 -4.63 -20.66
C ASN A 67 9.81 -3.66 -20.93
N ASP A 68 9.52 -2.39 -21.16
CA ASP A 68 10.49 -1.33 -21.42
C ASP A 68 10.33 -0.22 -20.38
N PHE A 69 11.24 -0.15 -19.43
CA PHE A 69 11.24 0.85 -18.37
C PHE A 69 11.43 2.28 -18.86
N SER A 70 12.00 2.48 -20.05
CA SER A 70 12.15 3.81 -20.65
C SER A 70 10.80 4.44 -21.05
N SER A 71 9.74 3.63 -21.15
CA SER A 71 8.38 4.09 -21.43
C SER A 71 7.66 4.69 -20.22
N LEU A 72 8.17 4.48 -19.01
CA LEU A 72 7.58 5.03 -17.80
C LEU A 72 8.05 6.48 -17.58
N PRO A 73 7.12 7.44 -17.55
CA PRO A 73 7.49 8.81 -17.27
C PRO A 73 7.96 8.95 -15.82
N ILE A 74 9.16 9.51 -15.63
CA ILE A 74 9.69 9.83 -14.30
C ILE A 74 10.13 11.28 -14.26
N GLY A 75 9.75 11.99 -13.19
CA GLY A 75 10.15 13.37 -12.96
C GLY A 75 11.63 13.48 -12.57
N ARG A 76 12.21 14.65 -12.77
CA ARG A 76 13.60 14.93 -12.33
C ARG A 76 13.68 15.05 -10.81
N ASN A 77 12.69 15.73 -10.21
CA ASN A 77 12.56 15.91 -8.76
C ASN A 77 11.34 15.15 -8.28
N VAL A 78 11.54 13.94 -7.78
CA VAL A 78 10.45 13.07 -7.29
C VAL A 78 10.33 13.19 -5.78
N VAL A 79 9.11 13.37 -5.31
CA VAL A 79 8.78 13.37 -3.88
C VAL A 79 7.88 12.19 -3.57
N VAL A 80 8.22 11.42 -2.55
CA VAL A 80 7.39 10.32 -2.06
C VAL A 80 6.89 10.65 -0.65
N ILE A 81 5.58 10.67 -0.45
CA ILE A 81 4.97 10.98 0.84
C ILE A 81 4.60 9.68 1.53
N GLY A 82 5.29 9.36 2.63
CA GLY A 82 5.06 8.14 3.40
C GLY A 82 6.30 7.64 4.11
N GLY A 83 6.19 6.55 4.86
CA GLY A 83 7.30 5.99 5.65
C GLY A 83 7.27 4.47 5.76
N GLY A 84 6.47 3.80 4.93
CA GLY A 84 6.40 2.35 4.83
C GLY A 84 7.25 1.78 3.69
N MET A 85 7.21 0.46 3.53
CA MET A 85 7.93 -0.25 2.47
C MET A 85 7.55 0.26 1.08
N THR A 86 6.26 0.51 0.83
CA THR A 86 5.79 1.09 -0.44
C THR A 86 6.45 2.44 -0.76
N ALA A 87 6.67 3.29 0.27
CA ALA A 87 7.35 4.56 0.07
C ALA A 87 8.83 4.36 -0.29
N ILE A 88 9.50 3.43 0.37
CA ILE A 88 10.89 3.06 0.06
C ILE A 88 10.99 2.50 -1.36
N ASP A 89 10.10 1.57 -1.73
CA ASP A 89 10.10 0.96 -3.06
C ASP A 89 9.88 2.00 -4.15
N ALA A 90 8.85 2.84 -4.03
CA ALA A 90 8.58 3.90 -5.00
C ALA A 90 9.77 4.86 -5.14
N ALA A 91 10.40 5.26 -4.03
CA ALA A 91 11.55 6.15 -4.05
C ALA A 91 12.79 5.50 -4.71
N VAL A 92 13.09 4.27 -4.34
CA VAL A 92 14.22 3.51 -4.91
C VAL A 92 14.01 3.27 -6.40
N GLN A 93 12.81 2.87 -6.83
CA GLN A 93 12.51 2.67 -8.23
C GLN A 93 12.58 3.98 -9.03
N SER A 94 12.07 5.09 -8.48
CA SER A 94 12.20 6.40 -9.11
C SER A 94 13.67 6.79 -9.35
N GLN A 95 14.54 6.53 -8.36
CA GLN A 95 15.98 6.79 -8.49
C GLN A 95 16.61 5.91 -9.58
N LEU A 96 16.24 4.63 -9.64
CA LEU A 96 16.75 3.68 -10.65
C LEU A 96 16.25 3.99 -12.07
N LEU A 97 15.06 4.58 -12.20
CA LEU A 97 14.52 5.07 -13.48
C LEU A 97 15.15 6.38 -13.96
N GLY A 98 16.04 7.00 -13.18
CA GLY A 98 16.83 8.15 -13.59
C GLY A 98 16.34 9.49 -13.06
N ALA A 99 15.50 9.52 -12.03
CA ALA A 99 15.21 10.76 -11.31
C ALA A 99 16.51 11.38 -10.75
N GLU A 100 16.67 12.69 -10.91
CA GLU A 100 17.88 13.39 -10.44
C GLU A 100 17.90 13.57 -8.93
N LYS A 101 16.73 13.82 -8.35
CA LYS A 101 16.54 13.97 -6.91
C LYS A 101 15.28 13.23 -6.47
N VAL A 102 15.44 12.35 -5.51
CA VAL A 102 14.32 11.64 -4.88
C VAL A 102 14.29 11.94 -3.39
N THR A 103 13.15 12.40 -2.89
CA THR A 103 12.98 12.77 -1.48
C THR A 103 11.75 12.09 -0.90
N ILE A 104 11.96 11.33 0.18
CA ILE A 104 10.85 10.81 1.00
C ILE A 104 10.51 11.87 2.06
N ILE A 105 9.22 12.18 2.21
CA ILE A 105 8.68 13.05 3.26
C ILE A 105 7.91 12.18 4.25
N TYR A 106 8.34 12.20 5.51
CA TYR A 106 7.69 11.44 6.56
C TYR A 106 7.29 12.32 7.74
N ARG A 107 6.05 12.13 8.21
CA ARG A 107 5.42 13.01 9.21
C ARG A 107 5.91 12.84 10.65
N ARG A 108 6.68 11.81 10.96
CA ARG A 108 7.26 11.52 12.29
C ARG A 108 8.77 11.38 12.18
N ASN A 109 9.43 11.04 13.28
CA ASN A 109 10.86 10.77 13.28
C ASN A 109 11.20 9.44 12.55
N LEU A 110 12.46 9.24 12.26
CA LEU A 110 12.97 8.10 11.50
C LEU A 110 12.62 6.76 12.17
N ASP A 111 12.70 6.69 13.50
CA ASP A 111 12.43 5.46 14.27
C ASP A 111 10.95 5.03 14.22
N ASN A 112 10.05 5.94 13.88
CA ASN A 112 8.63 5.64 13.72
C ASN A 112 8.24 5.20 12.30
N MET A 113 9.20 5.13 11.37
CA MET A 113 8.92 4.57 10.04
C MET A 113 8.61 3.07 10.16
N SER A 114 7.58 2.62 9.45
CA SER A 114 7.27 1.17 9.37
C SER A 114 8.21 0.42 8.42
N ALA A 115 8.90 1.12 7.53
CA ALA A 115 10.02 0.55 6.77
C ALA A 115 11.18 0.23 7.72
N SER A 116 11.77 -0.94 7.56
CA SER A 116 12.91 -1.38 8.40
C SER A 116 14.14 -0.49 8.21
N GLN A 117 15.03 -0.46 9.20
CA GLN A 117 16.31 0.26 9.10
C GLN A 117 17.14 -0.21 7.90
N LYS A 118 17.05 -1.49 7.55
CA LYS A 118 17.73 -2.04 6.36
C LYS A 118 17.20 -1.43 5.07
N GLU A 119 15.90 -1.26 4.95
CA GLU A 119 15.27 -0.63 3.78
C GLU A 119 15.56 0.86 3.71
N GLN A 120 15.51 1.57 4.84
CA GLN A 120 15.91 2.97 4.94
C GLN A 120 17.36 3.17 4.50
N ASN A 121 18.30 2.32 4.97
CA ASN A 121 19.70 2.35 4.59
C ASN A 121 19.90 2.02 3.10
N ASN A 122 19.14 1.08 2.56
CA ASN A 122 19.18 0.78 1.12
C ASN A 122 18.75 1.98 0.27
N ALA A 123 17.67 2.66 0.66
CA ALA A 123 17.20 3.84 -0.06
C ALA A 123 18.24 4.98 -0.01
N THR A 124 18.78 5.30 1.16
CA THR A 124 19.77 6.37 1.32
C THR A 124 21.09 6.05 0.61
N SER A 125 21.52 4.79 0.58
CA SER A 125 22.71 4.37 -0.17
C SER A 125 22.58 4.54 -1.69
N LYS A 126 21.35 4.62 -2.19
CA LYS A 126 21.02 4.89 -3.60
C LYS A 126 20.79 6.39 -3.89
N GLY A 127 21.03 7.26 -2.92
CA GLY A 127 20.89 8.70 -3.09
C GLY A 127 19.52 9.27 -2.73
N VAL A 128 18.58 8.43 -2.25
CA VAL A 128 17.28 8.92 -1.77
C VAL A 128 17.47 9.72 -0.47
N LYS A 129 16.93 10.94 -0.43
CA LYS A 129 16.90 11.77 0.76
C LYS A 129 15.65 11.46 1.57
N ILE A 130 15.78 11.34 2.90
CA ILE A 130 14.64 11.21 3.81
C ILE A 130 14.53 12.48 4.66
N ILE A 131 13.39 13.15 4.58
CA ILE A 131 13.02 14.29 5.44
C ILE A 131 11.95 13.82 6.39
N THR A 132 12.26 13.84 7.67
CA THR A 132 11.35 13.44 8.75
C THR A 132 10.70 14.65 9.41
N ASN A 133 9.69 14.40 10.23
CA ASN A 133 8.93 15.42 10.96
C ASN A 133 8.42 16.55 10.03
N ALA A 134 7.88 16.18 8.88
CA ALA A 134 7.33 17.11 7.91
C ALA A 134 6.07 16.55 7.24
N ILE A 135 5.11 17.43 6.98
CA ILE A 135 3.90 17.13 6.21
C ILE A 135 3.75 18.11 5.06
N PRO A 136 3.25 17.66 3.90
CA PRO A 136 2.93 18.53 2.80
C PRO A 136 1.65 19.32 3.10
N THR A 137 1.63 20.59 2.68
CA THR A 137 0.50 21.51 2.91
C THR A 137 -0.12 22.03 1.63
N SER A 138 0.70 22.37 0.63
CA SER A 138 0.20 22.83 -0.65
C SER A 138 1.20 22.61 -1.77
N ILE A 139 0.71 22.56 -3.01
CA ILE A 139 1.52 22.56 -4.23
C ILE A 139 1.17 23.83 -5.02
N ASN A 140 2.19 24.58 -5.38
CA ASN A 140 2.04 25.79 -6.16
C ASN A 140 3.03 25.78 -7.34
N LYS A 141 2.61 26.33 -8.47
CA LYS A 141 3.50 26.54 -9.62
C LYS A 141 4.09 27.94 -9.58
N GLN A 142 5.40 28.07 -9.51
CA GLN A 142 6.11 29.33 -9.53
C GLN A 142 7.17 29.30 -10.64
N ASN A 143 7.13 30.26 -11.55
CA ASN A 143 8.07 30.35 -12.68
C ASN A 143 8.20 29.06 -13.50
N GLY A 144 7.09 28.33 -13.69
CA GLY A 144 7.09 27.07 -14.44
C GLY A 144 7.48 25.83 -13.62
N VAL A 145 8.00 26.00 -12.40
CA VAL A 145 8.42 24.90 -11.49
C VAL A 145 7.36 24.69 -10.43
N HIS A 146 7.03 23.43 -10.17
CA HIS A 146 6.16 23.09 -9.07
C HIS A 146 6.95 23.05 -7.76
N LYS A 147 6.40 23.69 -6.74
CA LYS A 147 6.93 23.70 -5.38
C LYS A 147 5.96 23.08 -4.41
N LEU A 148 6.40 22.05 -3.72
CA LEU A 148 5.71 21.44 -2.60
C LEU A 148 6.06 22.20 -1.33
N SER A 149 5.06 22.84 -0.72
CA SER A 149 5.19 23.49 0.60
C SER A 149 4.99 22.46 1.69
N LEU A 150 5.82 22.53 2.72
CA LEU A 150 5.84 21.61 3.84
C LEU A 150 5.83 22.38 5.15
N SER A 151 5.19 21.83 6.17
CA SER A 151 5.28 22.28 7.56
C SER A 151 6.01 21.24 8.38
N TYR A 152 6.84 21.70 9.33
CA TYR A 152 7.41 20.78 10.31
C TYR A 152 6.35 20.28 11.28
N THR A 153 6.60 19.11 11.85
CA THR A 153 5.69 18.46 12.80
C THR A 153 6.45 18.01 14.04
N GLU A 154 5.74 17.95 15.15
CA GLU A 154 6.21 17.29 16.38
C GLU A 154 5.14 16.35 16.93
N VAL A 155 5.56 15.36 17.71
CA VAL A 155 4.64 14.50 18.46
C VAL A 155 4.51 15.06 19.86
N GLU A 156 3.31 15.45 20.25
CA GLU A 156 3.03 15.91 21.61
C GLU A 156 3.29 14.80 22.63
N LYS A 157 4.16 15.05 23.59
CA LYS A 157 4.59 14.04 24.58
C LYS A 157 3.44 13.47 25.42
N GLN A 158 2.41 14.28 25.69
CA GLN A 158 1.29 13.88 26.56
C GLN A 158 0.21 13.11 25.80
N SER A 159 -0.13 13.52 24.59
CA SER A 159 -1.24 12.95 23.80
C SER A 159 -0.80 11.94 22.77
N GLY A 160 0.47 11.91 22.39
CA GLY A 160 1.00 11.15 21.26
C GLY A 160 0.50 11.64 19.88
N LYS A 161 -0.24 12.75 19.86
CA LYS A 161 -0.80 13.30 18.62
C LYS A 161 0.25 14.10 17.87
N LEU A 162 0.12 14.05 16.56
CA LEU A 162 0.95 14.85 15.66
C LEU A 162 0.44 16.30 15.66
N LYS A 163 1.35 17.25 15.90
CA LYS A 163 1.09 18.68 15.84
C LYS A 163 1.89 19.30 14.70
N GLU A 164 1.23 20.09 13.88
CA GLU A 164 1.86 20.92 12.85
C GLU A 164 2.47 22.16 13.51
N LEU A 165 3.69 22.51 13.06
CA LEU A 165 4.41 23.71 13.52
C LEU A 165 4.28 24.85 12.50
N ASP A 166 4.43 26.09 12.95
CA ASP A 166 4.37 27.27 12.08
C ASP A 166 5.57 27.37 11.11
N GLN A 167 6.65 26.65 11.40
CA GLN A 167 7.84 26.62 10.56
C GLN A 167 7.55 25.86 9.26
N LYS A 168 7.78 26.55 8.14
CA LYS A 168 7.52 26.03 6.79
C LYS A 168 8.76 26.12 5.90
N PHE A 169 8.81 25.23 4.94
CA PHE A 169 9.81 25.23 3.88
C PHE A 169 9.20 24.71 2.59
N SER A 170 9.89 24.79 1.48
CA SER A 170 9.43 24.24 0.21
C SER A 170 10.55 23.52 -0.52
N ILE A 171 10.17 22.51 -1.30
CA ILE A 171 11.05 21.78 -2.21
C ILE A 171 10.45 21.75 -3.61
N GLU A 172 11.28 21.65 -4.62
CA GLU A 172 10.84 21.40 -5.99
C GLU A 172 10.34 19.99 -6.14
N ALA A 173 9.26 19.79 -6.90
CA ALA A 173 8.67 18.50 -7.19
C ALA A 173 8.09 18.49 -8.60
N ASP A 174 8.59 17.64 -9.46
CA ASP A 174 8.05 17.41 -10.79
C ASP A 174 7.01 16.29 -10.78
N GLN A 175 7.12 15.37 -9.82
CA GLN A 175 6.22 14.25 -9.60
C GLN A 175 6.11 13.93 -8.11
N ILE A 176 4.91 13.60 -7.64
CA ILE A 176 4.67 13.26 -6.23
C ILE A 176 3.94 11.94 -6.16
N PHE A 177 4.51 10.99 -5.42
CA PHE A 177 3.87 9.72 -5.09
C PHE A 177 3.33 9.72 -3.66
N CYS A 178 2.07 9.29 -3.50
CA CYS A 178 1.43 9.12 -2.21
C CYS A 178 1.53 7.65 -1.75
N ALA A 179 2.18 7.41 -0.61
CA ALA A 179 2.42 6.10 -0.02
C ALA A 179 2.08 6.08 1.48
N ILE A 180 0.90 6.62 1.85
CA ILE A 180 0.47 6.81 3.26
C ILE A 180 -0.39 5.68 3.80
N GLY A 181 -0.28 4.52 3.22
CA GLY A 181 -0.95 3.28 3.61
C GLY A 181 -2.11 2.92 2.70
N GLN A 182 -2.43 1.65 2.75
CA GLN A 182 -3.51 1.03 2.00
C GLN A 182 -4.67 0.69 2.95
N LYS A 183 -5.84 0.44 2.38
CA LYS A 183 -7.03 0.00 3.10
C LYS A 183 -7.79 -1.04 2.27
N PHE A 184 -8.54 -1.86 2.95
CA PHE A 184 -9.48 -2.78 2.32
C PHE A 184 -10.71 -2.00 1.86
N ASN A 185 -11.28 -2.34 0.72
CA ASN A 185 -12.44 -1.64 0.15
C ASN A 185 -13.79 -2.17 0.71
N ASN A 186 -14.91 -1.77 0.09
CA ASN A 186 -16.29 -1.97 0.52
C ASN A 186 -16.77 -3.44 0.66
N LEU A 187 -15.92 -4.45 0.43
CA LEU A 187 -16.27 -5.86 0.66
C LEU A 187 -16.36 -6.22 2.16
N LEU A 188 -15.97 -5.29 3.05
CA LEU A 188 -16.02 -5.50 4.50
C LEU A 188 -17.44 -5.71 5.04
N ASP A 189 -18.48 -5.17 4.40
CA ASP A 189 -19.86 -5.26 4.89
C ASP A 189 -20.37 -6.71 5.00
N VAL A 190 -19.76 -7.64 4.26
CA VAL A 190 -20.11 -9.07 4.29
C VAL A 190 -19.42 -9.79 5.46
N PHE A 191 -18.29 -9.26 5.95
CA PHE A 191 -17.45 -9.89 6.97
C PHE A 191 -17.50 -9.15 8.29
N LYS A 192 -17.30 -9.85 9.40
CA LYS A 192 -16.86 -9.18 10.63
C LYS A 192 -15.47 -8.59 10.39
N SER A 193 -15.29 -7.35 10.77
CA SER A 193 -14.04 -6.62 10.52
C SER A 193 -13.48 -6.01 11.80
N ASN A 194 -12.14 -5.87 11.83
CA ASN A 194 -11.40 -5.18 12.88
C ASN A 194 -10.40 -4.23 12.21
N LYS A 195 -10.42 -2.95 12.58
CA LYS A 195 -9.53 -1.91 12.03
C LYS A 195 -9.50 -1.86 10.49
N GLY A 196 -10.62 -2.15 9.84
CA GLY A 196 -10.72 -2.14 8.39
C GLY A 196 -10.15 -3.37 7.68
N LYS A 197 -9.95 -4.50 8.39
CA LYS A 197 -9.50 -5.78 7.86
C LYS A 197 -10.48 -6.89 8.25
N ILE A 198 -10.52 -7.98 7.47
CA ILE A 198 -11.39 -9.14 7.74
C ILE A 198 -10.90 -9.85 9.00
N MET A 199 -11.81 -10.09 9.94
CA MET A 199 -11.52 -10.93 11.12
C MET A 199 -11.50 -12.40 10.71
N ILE A 200 -10.44 -13.10 11.15
CA ILE A 200 -10.30 -14.54 10.98
C ILE A 200 -10.03 -15.22 12.32
N ASP A 201 -10.29 -16.53 12.40
CA ASP A 201 -9.88 -17.38 13.51
C ASP A 201 -8.50 -18.01 13.26
N GLU A 202 -8.04 -18.86 14.18
CA GLU A 202 -6.73 -19.54 14.10
C GLU A 202 -6.60 -20.47 12.89
N SER A 203 -7.72 -20.86 12.27
CA SER A 203 -7.78 -21.67 11.07
C SER A 203 -7.96 -20.84 9.78
N CYS A 204 -7.76 -19.52 9.85
CA CYS A 204 -7.99 -18.56 8.78
C CYS A 204 -9.46 -18.47 8.32
N LYS A 205 -10.42 -18.99 9.10
CA LYS A 205 -11.84 -18.97 8.76
C LYS A 205 -12.44 -17.61 9.10
N THR A 206 -13.26 -17.08 8.20
CA THR A 206 -13.97 -15.81 8.39
C THR A 206 -15.29 -16.01 9.15
N SER A 207 -15.99 -14.91 9.43
CA SER A 207 -17.37 -14.96 9.97
C SER A 207 -18.42 -15.51 8.99
N VAL A 208 -18.06 -15.66 7.72
CA VAL A 208 -18.94 -16.17 6.66
C VAL A 208 -18.68 -17.66 6.49
N GLU A 209 -19.75 -18.44 6.49
CA GLU A 209 -19.66 -19.89 6.36
C GLU A 209 -18.98 -20.32 5.04
N ASN A 210 -18.09 -21.31 5.12
CA ASN A 210 -17.29 -21.84 4.01
C ASN A 210 -16.40 -20.80 3.32
N VAL A 211 -16.04 -19.71 4.03
CA VAL A 211 -15.11 -18.68 3.53
C VAL A 211 -13.92 -18.51 4.46
N TRP A 212 -12.72 -18.61 3.92
CA TRP A 212 -11.44 -18.37 4.57
C TRP A 212 -10.77 -17.14 3.96
N ALA A 213 -9.85 -16.53 4.69
CA ALA A 213 -9.09 -15.37 4.20
C ALA A 213 -7.65 -15.39 4.72
N GLY A 214 -6.75 -14.69 4.02
CA GLY A 214 -5.36 -14.53 4.43
C GLY A 214 -4.63 -13.44 3.65
N GLY A 215 -3.43 -13.10 4.10
CA GLY A 215 -2.62 -11.99 3.58
C GLY A 215 -3.06 -10.64 4.16
N ASP A 216 -2.69 -9.56 3.51
CA ASP A 216 -2.84 -8.20 4.05
C ASP A 216 -4.30 -7.77 4.28
N CYS A 217 -5.28 -8.50 3.71
CA CYS A 217 -6.70 -8.20 3.92
C CYS A 217 -7.26 -8.66 5.27
N VAL A 218 -6.51 -9.45 6.07
CA VAL A 218 -6.96 -9.95 7.37
C VAL A 218 -6.35 -9.20 8.54
N ASP A 219 -6.99 -9.26 9.71
CA ASP A 219 -6.59 -8.53 10.91
C ASP A 219 -5.49 -9.22 11.73
N GLN A 220 -5.05 -10.39 11.32
CA GLN A 220 -4.02 -11.18 12.00
C GLN A 220 -2.72 -11.24 11.19
N GLY A 221 -1.60 -11.21 11.91
CA GLY A 221 -0.27 -11.25 11.33
C GLY A 221 0.24 -9.89 10.87
N GLU A 222 1.44 -9.89 10.33
CA GLU A 222 2.09 -8.71 9.73
C GLU A 222 1.85 -8.69 8.22
N ASP A 223 1.80 -7.50 7.63
CA ASP A 223 1.63 -7.32 6.17
C ASP A 223 2.93 -7.65 5.42
N LEU A 224 3.30 -8.94 5.46
CA LEU A 224 4.50 -9.50 4.86
C LEU A 224 4.18 -10.66 3.93
N THR A 225 4.94 -10.79 2.85
CA THR A 225 4.80 -11.90 1.89
C THR A 225 4.87 -13.28 2.57
N VAL A 226 5.78 -13.44 3.53
CA VAL A 226 5.93 -14.71 4.25
C VAL A 226 4.71 -15.04 5.11
N THR A 227 4.09 -14.06 5.72
CA THR A 227 2.84 -14.19 6.48
C THR A 227 1.69 -14.58 5.54
N ALA A 228 1.56 -13.90 4.41
CA ALA A 228 0.52 -14.21 3.42
C ALA A 228 0.64 -15.65 2.88
N VAL A 229 1.86 -16.13 2.61
CA VAL A 229 2.12 -17.50 2.16
C VAL A 229 1.78 -18.52 3.26
N ALA A 230 2.15 -18.24 4.51
CA ALA A 230 1.82 -19.11 5.64
C ALA A 230 0.31 -19.24 5.85
N GLN A 231 -0.40 -18.10 5.88
CA GLN A 231 -1.86 -18.10 6.01
C GLN A 231 -2.57 -18.79 4.84
N GLY A 232 -2.05 -18.64 3.61
CA GLY A 232 -2.58 -19.37 2.44
C GLY A 232 -2.45 -20.88 2.58
N ARG A 233 -1.32 -21.38 3.12
CA ARG A 233 -1.10 -22.79 3.44
C ARG A 233 -2.06 -23.26 4.55
N ASP A 234 -2.12 -22.52 5.65
CA ASP A 234 -2.89 -22.91 6.84
C ASP A 234 -4.40 -22.93 6.52
N ALA A 235 -4.86 -21.95 5.72
CA ALA A 235 -6.22 -21.95 5.18
C ALA A 235 -6.50 -23.17 4.27
N ALA A 236 -5.57 -23.53 3.39
CA ALA A 236 -5.72 -24.69 2.51
C ALA A 236 -5.85 -26.00 3.30
N GLU A 237 -5.05 -26.16 4.35
CA GLU A 237 -5.15 -27.31 5.25
C GLU A 237 -6.48 -27.35 6.01
N ALA A 238 -6.96 -26.20 6.51
CA ALA A 238 -8.25 -26.07 7.19
C ALA A 238 -9.43 -26.37 6.24
N ILE A 239 -9.39 -25.85 5.02
CA ILE A 239 -10.36 -26.14 3.96
C ILE A 239 -10.39 -27.63 3.66
N HIS A 240 -9.23 -28.26 3.45
CA HIS A 240 -9.13 -29.69 3.19
C HIS A 240 -9.80 -30.50 4.30
N LYS A 241 -9.45 -30.25 5.56
CA LYS A 241 -10.05 -30.91 6.71
C LYS A 241 -11.58 -30.72 6.76
N SER A 242 -12.07 -29.54 6.46
CA SER A 242 -13.50 -29.23 6.48
C SER A 242 -14.32 -29.97 5.39
N ILE A 243 -13.68 -30.23 4.23
CA ILE A 243 -14.34 -30.95 3.12
C ILE A 243 -14.35 -32.45 3.34
N ILE A 244 -13.25 -33.05 3.84
CA ILE A 244 -13.20 -34.51 4.06
C ILE A 244 -13.94 -34.97 5.31
N SER A 245 -14.35 -34.03 6.20
CA SER A 245 -15.12 -34.32 7.41
C SER A 245 -16.64 -34.23 7.18
N LYS A 246 -17.06 -33.89 5.98
CA LYS A 246 -18.47 -33.91 5.50
C LYS A 246 -18.80 -35.26 4.87
#